data_c961f58444f0eeae9b847b15415f250d
#
_entry.id   c961f58444f0eeae9b847b15415f250d
#
_cell.length_a   1.000
_cell.length_b   1.000
_cell.length_c   1.000
_cell.angle_alpha   90.00
_cell.angle_beta   90.00
_cell.angle_gamma   90.00
#
_symmetry.space_group_name_H-M   'P 1'
#
loop_
_entity.id
_entity.type
_entity.pdbx_description
1 polymer ?
#
loop_
_entity_poly.entity_id
_entity_poly.type
_entity_poly.pdbx_seq_one_letter_code
_entity_poly.pdbx_strand_id
1 'polypeptide(L)'
;NFIDDVKVFAGIVTGREKDWDLSPYSKNEVAHLSNTNSYMNLKVSSFIEDELRPKIICNILNTENLRPFMGFNRAQFSVIELAVLSTRLGMIDDEKVKKEYDYLKIGIDKTGGEREKLAWSWIEEKIEGYFKK
;
A
#
# COMPACT_ATOMS: atom_id res chain seq x y z
N ASN A 1 -10.79 -2.84 -0.24
CA ASN A 1 -10.38 -2.66 -1.63
C ASN A 1 -9.18 -3.55 -1.93
N PHE A 2 -9.25 -4.31 -3.01
CA PHE A 2 -8.12 -5.07 -3.57
C PHE A 2 -7.61 -4.32 -4.79
N ILE A 3 -6.40 -3.79 -4.69
CA ILE A 3 -5.87 -2.83 -5.66
C ILE A 3 -4.44 -3.19 -6.07
N ASP A 4 -4.12 -2.98 -7.34
CA ASP A 4 -2.78 -3.16 -7.90
C ASP A 4 -2.02 -1.83 -8.11
N ASP A 5 -2.63 -0.69 -7.79
CA ASP A 5 -1.97 0.62 -7.83
C ASP A 5 -1.20 0.89 -6.53
N VAL A 6 0.09 0.64 -6.56
CA VAL A 6 0.99 0.80 -5.40
C VAL A 6 1.19 2.26 -4.97
N LYS A 7 0.74 3.25 -5.76
CA LYS A 7 0.74 4.65 -5.33
C LYS A 7 -0.13 4.86 -4.08
N VAL A 8 -1.21 4.09 -3.93
CA VAL A 8 -2.07 4.16 -2.75
C VAL A 8 -1.26 3.86 -1.50
N PHE A 9 -0.46 2.80 -1.49
CA PHE A 9 0.39 2.45 -0.36
C PHE A 9 1.47 3.51 -0.11
N ALA A 10 2.17 3.93 -1.16
CA ALA A 10 3.21 4.94 -1.06
C ALA A 10 2.65 6.29 -0.58
N GLY A 11 1.53 6.73 -1.10
CA GLY A 11 0.87 7.97 -0.72
C GLY A 11 0.45 7.98 0.76
N ILE A 12 -0.15 6.89 1.24
CA ILE A 12 -0.55 6.75 2.65
C ILE A 12 0.67 6.76 3.58
N VAL A 13 1.68 5.93 3.29
CA VAL A 13 2.87 5.77 4.15
C VAL A 13 3.72 7.04 4.22
N THR A 14 3.79 7.79 3.13
CA THR A 14 4.53 9.06 3.08
C THR A 14 3.68 10.27 3.49
N GLY A 15 2.36 10.11 3.56
CA GLY A 15 1.41 11.20 3.78
C GLY A 15 1.32 12.18 2.59
N ARG A 16 1.84 11.80 1.43
CA ARG A 16 1.96 12.68 0.27
C ARG A 16 0.66 12.83 -0.50
N GLU A 17 -0.11 11.78 -0.60
CA GLU A 17 -1.41 11.78 -1.26
C GLU A 17 -2.45 11.16 -0.32
N LYS A 18 -3.56 11.85 -0.13
CA LYS A 18 -4.65 11.46 0.77
C LYS A 18 -6.02 11.53 0.13
N ASP A 19 -6.15 12.30 -0.94
CA ASP A 19 -7.39 12.51 -1.66
C ASP A 19 -7.44 11.56 -2.86
N TRP A 20 -8.11 10.42 -2.65
CA TRP A 20 -8.27 9.39 -3.66
C TRP A 20 -9.63 9.50 -4.32
N ASP A 21 -9.68 9.29 -5.62
CA ASP A 21 -10.94 9.20 -6.34
C ASP A 21 -11.77 8.03 -5.82
N LEU A 22 -13.00 8.33 -5.43
CA LEU A 22 -13.96 7.35 -4.95
C LEU A 22 -15.05 7.14 -5.99
N SER A 23 -15.45 5.90 -6.18
CA SER A 23 -16.64 5.58 -6.95
C SER A 23 -17.90 6.09 -6.24
N PRO A 24 -18.87 6.62 -6.98
CA PRO A 24 -20.16 6.97 -6.42
C PRO A 24 -20.79 5.72 -5.77
N TYR A 25 -21.32 5.90 -4.59
CA TYR A 25 -22.02 4.85 -3.86
C TYR A 25 -23.53 5.04 -3.94
N SER A 26 -24.27 3.95 -3.98
CA SER A 26 -25.72 3.99 -3.79
C SER A 26 -26.03 4.26 -2.32
N LYS A 27 -27.28 4.64 -2.00
CA LYS A 27 -27.70 5.04 -0.64
C LYS A 27 -27.37 4.02 0.48
N ASN A 28 -27.04 2.77 0.12
CA ASN A 28 -26.77 1.67 1.06
C ASN A 28 -25.36 1.07 0.94
N GLU A 29 -24.46 1.66 0.15
CA GLU A 29 -23.14 1.13 -0.11
C GLU A 29 -22.06 2.07 0.42
N VAL A 30 -20.96 1.48 0.87
CA VAL A 30 -19.75 2.21 1.26
C VAL A 30 -18.98 2.54 -0.01
N ALA A 31 -18.48 3.78 -0.12
CA ALA A 31 -17.62 4.19 -1.21
C ALA A 31 -16.36 3.30 -1.27
N HIS A 32 -15.91 2.97 -2.47
CA HIS A 32 -14.65 2.29 -2.72
C HIS A 32 -13.75 3.12 -3.63
N LEU A 33 -12.47 2.80 -3.68
CA LEU A 33 -11.53 3.46 -4.59
C LEU A 33 -11.93 3.18 -6.04
N SER A 34 -12.01 4.23 -6.87
CA SER A 34 -12.46 4.11 -8.27
C SER A 34 -11.53 3.24 -9.12
N ASN A 35 -10.26 3.11 -8.74
CA ASN A 35 -9.26 2.29 -9.43
C ASN A 35 -9.05 0.89 -8.80
N THR A 36 -9.94 0.45 -7.89
CA THR A 36 -9.83 -0.89 -7.30
C THR A 36 -10.12 -2.00 -8.33
N ASN A 37 -9.47 -3.17 -8.17
CA ASN A 37 -9.74 -4.36 -8.99
C ASN A 37 -10.98 -5.10 -8.51
N SER A 38 -11.11 -5.21 -7.19
CA SER A 38 -12.28 -5.78 -6.52
C SER A 38 -12.42 -5.19 -5.13
N TYR A 39 -13.61 -5.34 -4.53
CA TYR A 39 -13.84 -4.89 -3.16
C TYR A 39 -14.77 -5.82 -2.40
N MET A 40 -14.68 -5.76 -1.08
CA MET A 40 -15.63 -6.40 -0.16
C MET A 40 -16.23 -5.32 0.74
N ASN A 41 -17.56 -5.29 0.85
CA ASN A 41 -18.22 -4.53 1.88
C ASN A 41 -18.34 -5.37 3.15
N LEU A 42 -17.85 -4.80 4.25
CA LEU A 42 -17.72 -5.49 5.52
C LEU A 42 -18.58 -4.81 6.59
N LYS A 43 -19.19 -5.60 7.45
CA LYS A 43 -19.84 -5.12 8.68
C LYS A 43 -19.11 -5.71 9.88
N VAL A 44 -18.62 -4.85 10.75
CA VAL A 44 -17.98 -5.28 12.00
C VAL A 44 -18.99 -6.03 12.85
N SER A 45 -18.64 -7.25 13.26
CA SER A 45 -19.43 -8.10 14.16
C SER A 45 -18.90 -8.14 15.57
N SER A 46 -17.58 -8.11 15.75
CA SER A 46 -16.94 -8.02 17.07
C SER A 46 -15.55 -7.46 16.98
N PHE A 47 -15.07 -6.96 18.13
CA PHE A 47 -13.73 -6.48 18.36
C PHE A 47 -13.11 -7.26 19.51
N ILE A 48 -11.90 -7.79 19.30
CA ILE A 48 -11.13 -8.49 20.34
C ILE A 48 -9.92 -7.63 20.66
N GLU A 49 -9.88 -7.11 21.87
CA GLU A 49 -8.76 -6.33 22.36
C GLU A 49 -7.51 -7.21 22.52
N ASP A 50 -6.39 -6.70 22.08
CA ASP A 50 -5.06 -7.27 22.27
C ASP A 50 -4.06 -6.11 22.25
N GLU A 51 -3.13 -6.07 23.17
CA GLU A 51 -2.18 -4.95 23.31
C GLU A 51 -1.30 -4.76 22.08
N LEU A 52 -0.97 -5.83 21.36
CA LEU A 52 -0.07 -5.82 20.21
C LEU A 52 -0.80 -5.97 18.87
N ARG A 53 -1.87 -6.76 18.85
CA ARG A 53 -2.55 -7.15 17.61
C ARG A 53 -4.07 -7.27 17.79
N PRO A 54 -4.77 -6.17 17.98
CA PRO A 54 -6.22 -6.18 18.10
C PRO A 54 -6.85 -6.80 16.84
N LYS A 55 -7.93 -7.57 17.02
CA LYS A 55 -8.61 -8.25 15.93
C LYS A 55 -10.00 -7.67 15.74
N ILE A 56 -10.32 -7.33 14.49
CA ILE A 56 -11.66 -6.92 14.08
C ILE A 56 -12.26 -8.08 13.28
N ILE A 57 -13.38 -8.62 13.76
CA ILE A 57 -14.10 -9.67 13.07
C ILE A 57 -15.24 -9.04 12.30
N CYS A 58 -15.32 -9.35 11.02
CA CYS A 58 -16.29 -8.76 10.11
C CYS A 58 -17.11 -9.83 9.39
N ASN A 59 -18.38 -9.54 9.16
CA ASN A 59 -19.18 -10.28 8.20
C ASN A 59 -19.02 -9.63 6.82
N ILE A 60 -18.84 -10.47 5.79
CA ILE A 60 -18.84 -10.02 4.39
C ILE A 60 -20.29 -9.83 3.97
N LEU A 61 -20.64 -8.62 3.55
CA LEU A 61 -21.97 -8.28 3.05
C LEU A 61 -22.11 -8.60 1.57
N ASN A 62 -21.13 -8.16 0.77
CA ASN A 62 -21.01 -8.47 -0.65
C ASN A 62 -19.55 -8.37 -1.11
N THR A 63 -19.28 -8.97 -2.26
CA THR A 63 -17.97 -8.88 -2.94
C THR A 63 -18.23 -8.62 -4.41
N GLU A 64 -17.47 -7.70 -5.01
CA GLU A 64 -17.53 -7.42 -6.43
C GLU A 64 -16.16 -7.43 -7.07
N ASN A 65 -16.10 -7.98 -8.29
CA ASN A 65 -14.92 -7.99 -9.15
C ASN A 65 -15.16 -7.03 -10.31
N LEU A 66 -14.38 -5.96 -10.37
CA LEU A 66 -14.51 -4.88 -11.36
C LEU A 66 -13.51 -5.05 -12.52
N ARG A 67 -12.33 -5.55 -12.21
CA ARG A 67 -11.24 -5.74 -13.17
C ARG A 67 -10.48 -7.02 -12.87
N PRO A 68 -9.92 -7.70 -13.89
CA PRO A 68 -9.11 -8.89 -13.66
C PRO A 68 -7.81 -8.55 -12.92
N PHE A 69 -7.29 -9.50 -12.18
CA PHE A 69 -5.94 -9.45 -11.65
C PHE A 69 -4.94 -9.61 -12.78
N MET A 70 -4.03 -8.65 -12.95
CA MET A 70 -3.07 -8.60 -14.06
C MET A 70 -1.83 -9.48 -13.85
N GLY A 71 -1.76 -10.23 -12.76
CA GLY A 71 -0.60 -11.05 -12.41
C GLY A 71 0.35 -10.34 -11.44
N PHE A 72 1.40 -11.05 -11.05
CA PHE A 72 2.42 -10.54 -10.16
C PHE A 72 3.38 -9.62 -10.90
N ASN A 73 3.65 -8.44 -10.32
CA ASN A 73 4.63 -7.50 -10.83
C ASN A 73 5.72 -7.28 -9.77
N ARG A 74 6.98 -7.54 -10.15
CA ARG A 74 8.13 -7.43 -9.25
C ARG A 74 8.32 -6.01 -8.70
N ALA A 75 8.11 -4.98 -9.53
CA ALA A 75 8.23 -3.59 -9.09
C ALA A 75 7.16 -3.22 -8.06
N GLN A 76 5.93 -3.73 -8.18
CA GLN A 76 4.87 -3.52 -7.19
C GLN A 76 5.28 -4.10 -5.83
N PHE A 77 5.84 -5.31 -5.80
CA PHE A 77 6.38 -5.88 -4.55
C PHE A 77 7.51 -5.04 -3.99
N SER A 78 8.42 -4.55 -4.84
CA SER A 78 9.50 -3.66 -4.40
C SER A 78 8.98 -2.39 -3.73
N VAL A 79 7.95 -1.77 -4.27
CA VAL A 79 7.31 -0.59 -3.67
C VAL A 79 6.68 -0.93 -2.31
N ILE A 80 5.94 -2.05 -2.22
CA ILE A 80 5.28 -2.47 -0.98
C ILE A 80 6.32 -2.73 0.11
N GLU A 81 7.37 -3.50 -0.19
CA GLU A 81 8.43 -3.81 0.77
C GLU A 81 9.20 -2.54 1.19
N LEU A 82 9.49 -1.63 0.24
CA LEU A 82 10.13 -0.36 0.57
C LEU A 82 9.23 0.52 1.46
N ALA A 83 7.92 0.50 1.22
CA ALA A 83 6.96 1.20 2.07
C ALA A 83 7.00 0.67 3.50
N VAL A 84 6.99 -0.66 3.68
CA VAL A 84 7.13 -1.29 5.00
C VAL A 84 8.46 -0.92 5.65
N LEU A 85 9.56 -0.99 4.89
CA LEU A 85 10.90 -0.62 5.36
C LEU A 85 10.93 0.83 5.87
N SER A 86 10.32 1.75 5.12
CA SER A 86 10.25 3.17 5.48
C SER A 86 9.48 3.47 6.78
N THR A 87 8.60 2.57 7.22
CA THR A 87 7.90 2.70 8.51
C THR A 87 8.76 2.26 9.70
N ARG A 88 9.88 1.59 9.44
CA ARG A 88 10.77 1.02 10.46
C ARG A 88 12.11 1.75 10.57
N LEU A 89 12.24 2.93 9.94
CA LEU A 89 13.42 3.77 10.05
C LEU A 89 13.65 4.16 11.52
N GLY A 90 14.90 4.03 11.98
CA GLY A 90 15.26 4.20 13.39
C GLY A 90 14.96 3.01 14.31
N MET A 91 14.25 1.98 13.84
CA MET A 91 13.99 0.74 14.58
C MET A 91 14.90 -0.41 14.15
N ILE A 92 15.42 -0.34 12.94
CA ILE A 92 16.32 -1.32 12.34
C ILE A 92 17.64 -0.65 11.96
N ASP A 93 18.68 -1.46 11.83
CA ASP A 93 20.01 -0.99 11.48
C ASP A 93 20.04 -0.28 10.11
N ASP A 94 20.69 0.88 10.04
CA ASP A 94 20.79 1.72 8.85
C ASP A 94 21.49 1.02 7.68
N GLU A 95 22.49 0.19 7.95
CA GLU A 95 23.15 -0.59 6.90
C GLU A 95 22.21 -1.64 6.29
N LYS A 96 21.35 -2.22 7.12
CA LYS A 96 20.33 -3.14 6.64
C LYS A 96 19.34 -2.41 5.75
N VAL A 97 18.89 -1.20 6.13
CA VAL A 97 18.01 -0.38 5.29
C VAL A 97 18.61 -0.15 3.91
N LYS A 98 19.89 0.24 3.84
CA LYS A 98 20.59 0.49 2.58
C LYS A 98 20.68 -0.76 1.70
N LYS A 99 21.05 -1.91 2.28
CA LYS A 99 21.15 -3.19 1.55
C LYS A 99 19.79 -3.64 0.99
N GLU A 100 18.74 -3.52 1.78
CA GLU A 100 17.39 -3.88 1.33
C GLU A 100 16.88 -2.90 0.26
N TYR A 101 17.12 -1.61 0.41
CA TYR A 101 16.83 -0.61 -0.61
C TYR A 101 17.49 -0.95 -1.95
N ASP A 102 18.81 -1.20 -1.96
CA ASP A 102 19.56 -1.53 -3.18
C ASP A 102 19.00 -2.78 -3.86
N TYR A 103 18.67 -3.80 -3.08
CA TYR A 103 18.06 -5.03 -3.59
C TYR A 103 16.67 -4.79 -4.21
N LEU A 104 15.81 -4.05 -3.53
CA LEU A 104 14.46 -3.75 -4.00
C LEU A 104 14.47 -2.87 -5.24
N LYS A 105 15.44 -1.94 -5.36
CA LYS A 105 15.60 -1.08 -6.52
C LYS A 105 15.76 -1.86 -7.83
N ILE A 106 16.34 -3.04 -7.80
CA ILE A 106 16.47 -3.92 -8.97
C ILE A 106 15.10 -4.24 -9.57
N GLY A 107 14.07 -4.44 -8.74
CA GLY A 107 12.71 -4.70 -9.21
C GLY A 107 12.13 -3.50 -9.97
N ILE A 108 12.34 -2.30 -9.46
CA ILE A 108 11.91 -1.04 -10.08
C ILE A 108 12.61 -0.82 -11.41
N ASP A 109 13.93 -0.98 -11.45
CA ASP A 109 14.73 -0.75 -12.67
C ASP A 109 14.40 -1.74 -13.79
N LYS A 110 14.01 -2.97 -13.43
CA LYS A 110 13.72 -4.03 -14.41
C LYS A 110 12.27 -4.06 -14.90
N THR A 111 11.30 -3.78 -14.03
CA THR A 111 9.87 -4.02 -14.32
C THR A 111 8.95 -2.86 -13.93
N GLY A 112 9.50 -1.74 -13.43
CA GLY A 112 8.71 -0.58 -13.00
C GLY A 112 8.18 0.22 -14.18
N GLY A 113 6.85 0.39 -14.23
CA GLY A 113 6.18 1.38 -15.04
C GLY A 113 6.17 2.76 -14.37
N GLU A 114 5.49 3.71 -14.99
CA GLU A 114 5.42 5.09 -14.48
C GLU A 114 4.82 5.18 -13.08
N ARG A 115 3.77 4.39 -12.80
CA ARG A 115 3.10 4.38 -11.50
C ARG A 115 4.01 3.83 -10.39
N GLU A 116 4.70 2.74 -10.66
CA GLU A 116 5.62 2.12 -9.71
C GLU A 116 6.83 3.01 -9.44
N LYS A 117 7.39 3.65 -10.47
CA LYS A 117 8.52 4.60 -10.34
C LYS A 117 8.12 5.85 -9.55
N LEU A 118 6.92 6.39 -9.79
CA LEU A 118 6.41 7.52 -9.02
C LEU A 118 6.18 7.14 -7.55
N ALA A 119 5.54 6.00 -7.29
CA ALA A 119 5.34 5.49 -5.93
C ALA A 119 6.67 5.26 -5.20
N TRP A 120 7.65 4.69 -5.90
CA TRP A 120 9.01 4.51 -5.40
C TRP A 120 9.66 5.82 -4.99
N SER A 121 9.62 6.83 -5.86
CA SER A 121 10.27 8.13 -5.58
C SER A 121 9.74 8.79 -4.32
N TRP A 122 8.44 8.66 -4.02
CA TRP A 122 7.85 9.21 -2.80
C TRP A 122 8.40 8.56 -1.53
N ILE A 123 8.64 7.25 -1.57
CA ILE A 123 9.20 6.53 -0.42
C ILE A 123 10.71 6.78 -0.33
N GLU A 124 11.40 6.82 -1.47
CA GLU A 124 12.82 7.14 -1.57
C GLU A 124 13.13 8.50 -0.93
N GLU A 125 12.37 9.55 -1.27
CA GLU A 125 12.51 10.87 -0.64
C GLU A 125 12.35 10.83 0.90
N LYS A 126 11.41 10.01 1.40
CA LYS A 126 11.23 9.82 2.84
C LYS A 126 12.45 9.15 3.49
N ILE A 127 13.02 8.13 2.86
CA ILE A 127 14.22 7.42 3.34
C ILE A 127 15.43 8.35 3.29
N GLU A 128 15.63 9.07 2.17
CA GLU A 128 16.71 10.04 2.06
C GLU A 128 16.61 11.18 3.11
N GLY A 129 15.39 11.65 3.35
CA GLY A 129 15.13 12.66 4.39
C GLY A 129 15.47 12.18 5.81
N TYR A 130 15.39 10.88 6.06
CA TYR A 130 15.84 10.27 7.31
C TYR A 130 17.37 10.30 7.44
N PHE A 131 18.09 9.91 6.37
CA PHE A 131 19.55 9.86 6.39
C PHE A 131 20.25 11.23 6.30
N LYS A 132 19.53 12.29 5.95
CA LYS A 132 20.07 13.67 5.91
C LYS A 132 19.97 14.41 7.24
N LYS A 133 19.35 13.81 8.26
CA LYS A 133 19.26 14.35 9.62
C LYS A 133 20.48 14.01 10.45
#